data_f46a32f1a4f9a878182e5e731fcd547d
#
_entry.id   f46a32f1a4f9a878182e5e731fcd547d
#
_cell.length_a   1.000
_cell.length_b   1.000
_cell.length_c   1.000
_cell.angle_alpha   90.00
_cell.angle_beta   90.00
_cell.angle_gamma   90.00
#
_symmetry.space_group_name_H-M   'P 1'
#
loop_
_entity.id
_entity.type
_entity.pdbx_description
1 polymer ?
#
loop_
_entity_poly.entity_id
_entity_poly.type
_entity_poly.pdbx_seq_one_letter_code
_entity_poly.pdbx_strand_id
1 'polypeptide(L)'
;MPSLLALSRLIDKISTWVGKFTMWLILATTLISAGNALVRKIFDTSSNSLLEIQWYLFAGVFMLGAGYGFLKNSHVRIDFLASRTSARTRNWIDVVGILVVLIPFCILSIFLSWPFFTQALASGEMSQNAGGLIRWPAYALIPAGFALLLMQAVSELIKR
;
A
#
# COMPACT_ATOMS: atom_id res chain seq x y z
N MET A 1 16.80 -25.10 3.35
CA MET A 1 16.79 -23.86 2.55
C MET A 1 15.82 -23.85 1.34
N PRO A 2 15.46 -24.96 0.66
CA PRO A 2 14.49 -24.89 -0.45
C PRO A 2 13.10 -24.39 -0.07
N SER A 3 12.62 -24.66 1.14
CA SER A 3 11.31 -24.21 1.66
C SER A 3 11.22 -22.70 1.86
N LEU A 4 12.27 -22.07 2.39
CA LEU A 4 12.31 -20.61 2.59
C LEU A 4 12.31 -19.87 1.23
N LEU A 5 13.05 -20.37 0.25
CA LEU A 5 13.05 -19.81 -1.10
C LEU A 5 11.70 -20.02 -1.81
N ALA A 6 11.00 -21.12 -1.52
CA ALA A 6 9.65 -21.33 -2.03
C ALA A 6 8.66 -20.33 -1.42
N LEU A 7 8.76 -20.06 -0.11
CA LEU A 7 7.96 -19.05 0.58
C LEU A 7 8.22 -17.64 0.00
N SER A 8 9.49 -17.27 -0.15
CA SER A 8 9.86 -15.98 -0.76
C SER A 8 9.25 -15.82 -2.15
N ARG A 9 9.34 -16.85 -3.01
CA ARG A 9 8.73 -16.83 -4.35
C ARG A 9 7.21 -16.70 -4.33
N LEU A 10 6.54 -17.31 -3.34
CA LEU A 10 5.09 -17.16 -3.18
C LEU A 10 4.72 -15.73 -2.81
N ILE A 11 5.44 -15.13 -1.85
CA ILE A 11 5.24 -13.73 -1.44
C ILE A 11 5.47 -12.79 -2.62
N ASP A 12 6.53 -13.01 -3.40
CA ASP A 12 6.84 -12.20 -4.59
C ASP A 12 5.73 -12.27 -5.66
N LYS A 13 5.12 -13.45 -5.83
CA LYS A 13 3.95 -13.62 -6.72
C LYS A 13 2.74 -12.83 -6.20
N ILE A 14 2.45 -12.89 -4.90
CA ILE A 14 1.35 -12.13 -4.28
C ILE A 14 1.58 -10.63 -4.48
N SER A 15 2.76 -10.12 -4.12
CA SER A 15 3.11 -8.71 -4.29
C SER A 15 3.03 -8.27 -5.75
N THR A 16 3.44 -9.12 -6.69
CA THR A 16 3.35 -8.83 -8.13
C THR A 16 1.90 -8.77 -8.60
N TRP A 17 1.05 -9.71 -8.16
CA TRP A 17 -0.36 -9.74 -8.51
C TRP A 17 -1.09 -8.51 -7.95
N VAL A 18 -0.87 -8.20 -6.67
CA VAL A 18 -1.43 -7.00 -6.03
C VAL A 18 -0.95 -5.73 -6.73
N GLY A 19 0.34 -5.63 -7.06
CA GLY A 19 0.89 -4.49 -7.79
C GLY A 19 0.26 -4.31 -9.18
N LYS A 20 -0.02 -5.40 -9.90
CA LYS A 20 -0.77 -5.33 -11.16
C LYS A 20 -2.22 -4.89 -10.95
N PHE A 21 -2.84 -5.35 -9.86
CA PHE A 21 -4.20 -4.93 -9.51
C PHE A 21 -4.25 -3.42 -9.20
N THR A 22 -3.26 -2.86 -8.51
CA THR A 22 -3.22 -1.41 -8.22
C THR A 22 -3.14 -0.54 -9.48
N MET A 23 -2.59 -1.05 -10.60
CA MET A 23 -2.62 -0.34 -11.89
C MET A 23 -4.05 -0.12 -12.38
N TRP A 24 -4.94 -1.12 -12.19
CA TRP A 24 -6.36 -0.99 -12.53
C TRP A 24 -7.10 0.00 -11.61
N LEU A 25 -6.69 0.08 -10.33
CA LEU A 25 -7.24 1.09 -9.41
C LEU A 25 -6.88 2.51 -9.87
N ILE A 26 -5.67 2.74 -10.40
CA ILE A 26 -5.27 4.04 -10.97
C ILE A 26 -6.16 4.39 -12.16
N LEU A 27 -6.36 3.44 -13.07
CA LEU A 27 -7.24 3.66 -14.22
C LEU A 27 -8.67 3.98 -13.77
N ALA A 28 -9.22 3.20 -12.83
CA ALA A 28 -10.56 3.43 -12.28
C ALA A 28 -10.66 4.82 -11.64
N THR A 29 -9.68 5.22 -10.82
CA THR A 29 -9.64 6.54 -10.19
C THR A 29 -9.63 7.65 -11.23
N THR A 30 -8.83 7.51 -12.28
CA THR A 30 -8.73 8.49 -13.37
C THR A 30 -10.06 8.63 -14.13
N LEU A 31 -10.69 7.51 -14.47
CA LEU A 31 -11.97 7.51 -15.18
C LEU A 31 -13.10 8.10 -14.33
N ILE A 32 -13.16 7.77 -13.02
CA ILE A 32 -14.16 8.33 -12.10
C ILE A 32 -13.92 9.84 -11.94
N SER A 33 -12.66 10.28 -11.81
CA SER A 33 -12.31 11.69 -11.68
C SER A 33 -12.71 12.49 -12.92
N ALA A 34 -12.37 11.99 -14.10
CA ALA A 34 -12.73 12.62 -15.36
C ALA A 34 -14.26 12.65 -15.55
N GLY A 35 -14.95 11.53 -15.27
CA GLY A 35 -16.41 11.45 -15.35
C GLY A 35 -17.10 12.43 -14.40
N ASN A 36 -16.63 12.49 -13.13
CA ASN A 36 -17.18 13.44 -12.14
C ASN A 36 -16.97 14.90 -12.56
N ALA A 37 -15.82 15.23 -13.16
CA ALA A 37 -15.54 16.57 -13.67
C ALA A 37 -16.47 16.94 -14.82
N LEU A 38 -16.75 16.01 -15.75
CA LEU A 38 -17.70 16.21 -16.85
C LEU A 38 -19.13 16.39 -16.35
N VAL A 39 -19.59 15.52 -15.45
CA VAL A 39 -20.93 15.61 -14.85
C VAL A 39 -21.12 16.95 -14.15
N ARG A 40 -20.14 17.39 -13.35
CA ARG A 40 -20.16 18.67 -12.67
C ARG A 40 -20.26 19.83 -13.64
N LYS A 41 -19.54 19.77 -14.76
CA LYS A 41 -19.53 20.87 -15.74
C LYS A 41 -20.81 20.93 -16.55
N ILE A 42 -21.44 19.77 -16.88
CA ILE A 42 -22.61 19.70 -17.75
C ILE A 42 -23.92 19.91 -16.96
N PHE A 43 -23.98 19.32 -15.76
CA PHE A 43 -25.22 19.26 -14.97
C PHE A 43 -25.20 20.17 -13.72
N ASP A 44 -24.09 20.90 -13.49
CA ASP A 44 -23.86 21.73 -12.31
C ASP A 44 -24.17 21.00 -10.98
N THR A 45 -23.89 19.70 -10.95
CA THR A 45 -24.12 18.82 -9.79
C THR A 45 -22.85 18.10 -9.41
N SER A 46 -22.66 17.85 -8.11
CA SER A 46 -21.49 17.17 -7.57
C SER A 46 -21.93 16.11 -6.57
N SER A 47 -21.25 14.97 -6.56
CA SER A 47 -21.47 13.90 -5.59
C SER A 47 -20.25 13.74 -4.68
N ASN A 48 -20.47 13.87 -3.37
CA ASN A 48 -19.43 13.59 -2.37
C ASN A 48 -18.98 12.13 -2.40
N SER A 49 -19.87 11.19 -2.68
CA SER A 49 -19.52 9.78 -2.83
C SER A 49 -18.51 9.55 -3.96
N LEU A 50 -18.64 10.25 -5.09
CA LEU A 50 -17.70 10.14 -6.20
C LEU A 50 -16.33 10.75 -5.86
N LEU A 51 -16.27 11.79 -5.04
CA LEU A 51 -15.02 12.33 -4.54
C LEU A 51 -14.36 11.38 -3.54
N GLU A 52 -15.12 10.81 -2.62
CA GLU A 52 -14.61 9.91 -1.60
C GLU A 52 -14.12 8.59 -2.18
N ILE A 53 -14.84 7.99 -3.16
CA ILE A 53 -14.37 6.74 -3.80
C ILE A 53 -13.02 6.94 -4.50
N GLN A 54 -12.76 8.14 -5.07
CA GLN A 54 -11.45 8.44 -5.63
C GLN A 54 -10.35 8.39 -4.58
N TRP A 55 -10.59 8.95 -3.39
CA TRP A 55 -9.63 8.91 -2.28
C TRP A 55 -9.42 7.49 -1.77
N TYR A 56 -10.46 6.66 -1.70
CA TYR A 56 -10.37 5.26 -1.29
C TYR A 56 -9.54 4.44 -2.30
N LEU A 57 -9.81 4.61 -3.59
CA LEU A 57 -9.04 3.93 -4.65
C LEU A 57 -7.57 4.39 -4.64
N PHE A 58 -7.34 5.67 -4.44
CA PHE A 58 -6.00 6.24 -4.37
C PHE A 58 -5.24 5.73 -3.12
N ALA A 59 -5.90 5.69 -1.97
CA ALA A 59 -5.35 5.07 -0.77
C ALA A 59 -5.03 3.58 -1.01
N GLY A 60 -5.89 2.86 -1.74
CA GLY A 60 -5.65 1.48 -2.17
C GLY A 60 -4.39 1.34 -3.01
N VAL A 61 -4.18 2.25 -3.98
CA VAL A 61 -2.96 2.25 -4.81
C VAL A 61 -1.70 2.38 -3.94
N PHE A 62 -1.67 3.34 -3.03
CA PHE A 62 -0.50 3.57 -2.17
C PHE A 62 -0.28 2.44 -1.18
N MET A 63 -1.31 2.06 -0.45
CA MET A 63 -1.19 1.08 0.61
C MET A 63 -0.90 -0.32 0.09
N LEU A 64 -1.69 -0.80 -0.89
CA LEU A 64 -1.51 -2.14 -1.44
C LEU A 64 -0.30 -2.22 -2.38
N GLY A 65 0.05 -1.12 -3.05
CA GLY A 65 1.20 -1.05 -3.97
C GLY A 65 2.56 -1.00 -3.27
N ALA A 66 2.62 -0.68 -1.97
CA ALA A 66 3.87 -0.50 -1.24
C ALA A 66 4.79 -1.74 -1.27
N GLY A 67 4.22 -2.94 -1.06
CA GLY A 67 4.95 -4.21 -1.14
C GLY A 67 5.53 -4.48 -2.54
N TYR A 68 4.79 -4.18 -3.60
CA TYR A 68 5.28 -4.30 -4.97
C TYR A 68 6.38 -3.28 -5.28
N GLY A 69 6.23 -2.03 -4.83
CA GLY A 69 7.26 -1.01 -4.95
C GLY A 69 8.56 -1.43 -4.27
N PHE A 70 8.47 -2.08 -3.10
CA PHE A 70 9.62 -2.63 -2.39
C PHE A 70 10.27 -3.79 -3.14
N LEU A 71 9.47 -4.74 -3.66
CA LEU A 71 9.94 -5.84 -4.51
C LEU A 71 10.70 -5.34 -5.75
N LYS A 72 10.21 -4.28 -6.38
CA LYS A 72 10.82 -3.72 -7.61
C LYS A 72 11.97 -2.75 -7.34
N ASN A 73 12.35 -2.54 -6.07
CA ASN A 73 13.36 -1.54 -5.71
C ASN A 73 13.06 -0.14 -6.27
N SER A 74 11.77 0.20 -6.37
CA SER A 74 11.32 1.46 -6.99
C SER A 74 11.51 2.69 -6.10
N HIS A 75 11.96 2.51 -4.85
CA HIS A 75 12.23 3.62 -3.95
C HIS A 75 13.53 4.33 -4.35
N VAL A 76 13.48 5.66 -4.32
CA VAL A 76 14.66 6.49 -4.56
C VAL A 76 15.75 6.12 -3.54
N ARG A 77 16.86 5.57 -4.03
CA ARG A 77 18.06 5.32 -3.22
C ARG A 77 19.00 6.50 -3.41
N ILE A 78 19.72 6.85 -2.35
CA ILE A 78 20.80 7.83 -2.46
C ILE A 78 21.99 7.12 -3.13
N ASP A 79 21.94 7.00 -4.46
CA ASP A 79 22.92 6.25 -5.27
C ASP A 79 24.34 6.80 -5.10
N PHE A 80 24.47 8.08 -4.75
CA PHE A 80 25.76 8.70 -4.47
C PHE A 80 26.50 8.06 -3.28
N LEU A 81 25.79 7.69 -2.20
CA LEU A 81 26.37 6.94 -1.07
C LEU A 81 26.55 5.47 -1.41
N ALA A 82 25.56 4.89 -2.12
CA ALA A 82 25.59 3.49 -2.52
C ALA A 82 26.72 3.18 -3.52
N SER A 83 27.07 4.11 -4.42
CA SER A 83 28.17 3.94 -5.38
C SER A 83 29.57 3.89 -4.74
N ARG A 84 29.73 4.46 -3.55
CA ARG A 84 30.99 4.49 -2.79
C ARG A 84 31.17 3.32 -1.83
N THR A 85 30.17 2.45 -1.69
CA THR A 85 30.20 1.32 -0.75
C THR A 85 30.29 -0.03 -1.48
N SER A 86 30.93 -1.01 -0.82
CA SER A 86 31.01 -2.38 -1.37
C SER A 86 29.62 -3.03 -1.43
N ALA A 87 29.44 -4.00 -2.33
CA ALA A 87 28.19 -4.75 -2.43
C ALA A 87 27.82 -5.45 -1.10
N ARG A 88 28.82 -5.92 -0.36
CA ARG A 88 28.62 -6.53 0.95
C ARG A 88 28.11 -5.52 1.98
N THR A 89 28.66 -4.32 2.00
CA THR A 89 28.22 -3.23 2.92
C THR A 89 26.78 -2.81 2.61
N ARG A 90 26.41 -2.70 1.33
CA ARG A 90 25.04 -2.39 0.91
C ARG A 90 24.04 -3.44 1.41
N ASN A 91 24.38 -4.72 1.24
CA ASN A 91 23.53 -5.81 1.72
C ASN A 91 23.32 -5.74 3.25
N TRP A 92 24.36 -5.44 4.00
CA TRP A 92 24.25 -5.28 5.46
C TRP A 92 23.40 -4.07 5.84
N ILE A 93 23.55 -2.94 5.17
CA ILE A 93 22.71 -1.75 5.40
C ILE A 93 21.24 -2.08 5.13
N ASP A 94 20.96 -2.78 4.03
CA ASP A 94 19.59 -3.18 3.69
C ASP A 94 19.02 -4.16 4.73
N VAL A 95 19.77 -5.18 5.14
CA VAL A 95 19.34 -6.15 6.17
C VAL A 95 19.05 -5.45 7.50
N VAL A 96 19.95 -4.59 7.97
CA VAL A 96 19.76 -3.83 9.21
C VAL A 96 18.57 -2.88 9.08
N GLY A 97 18.44 -2.16 7.96
CA GLY A 97 17.31 -1.27 7.71
C GLY A 97 15.96 -2.00 7.70
N ILE A 98 15.90 -3.19 7.10
CA ILE A 98 14.68 -4.00 7.11
C ILE A 98 14.36 -4.48 8.54
N LEU A 99 15.34 -5.02 9.27
CA LEU A 99 15.11 -5.60 10.59
C LEU A 99 14.82 -4.57 11.68
N VAL A 100 15.55 -3.44 11.67
CA VAL A 100 15.50 -2.45 12.77
C VAL A 100 14.48 -1.35 12.51
N VAL A 101 14.21 -1.04 11.24
CA VAL A 101 13.30 0.06 10.87
C VAL A 101 12.02 -0.46 10.24
N LEU A 102 12.11 -1.16 9.11
CA LEU A 102 10.92 -1.49 8.32
C LEU A 102 9.98 -2.47 9.02
N ILE A 103 10.50 -3.56 9.57
CA ILE A 103 9.68 -4.57 10.25
C ILE A 103 9.00 -4.00 11.50
N PRO A 104 9.72 -3.35 12.45
CA PRO A 104 9.08 -2.72 13.61
C PRO A 104 8.05 -1.65 13.23
N PHE A 105 8.34 -0.85 12.21
CA PHE A 105 7.40 0.15 11.71
C PHE A 105 6.13 -0.48 11.14
N CYS A 106 6.23 -1.54 10.35
CA CYS A 106 5.06 -2.25 9.83
C CYS A 106 4.21 -2.87 10.95
N ILE A 107 4.85 -3.54 11.92
CA ILE A 107 4.15 -4.15 13.05
C ILE A 107 3.43 -3.09 13.88
N LEU A 108 4.11 -1.99 14.21
CA LEU A 108 3.52 -0.89 14.96
C LEU A 108 2.34 -0.27 14.19
N SER A 109 2.49 -0.06 12.88
CA SER A 109 1.43 0.53 12.03
C SER A 109 0.21 -0.38 11.96
N ILE A 110 0.39 -1.70 11.84
CA ILE A 110 -0.71 -2.66 11.88
C ILE A 110 -1.40 -2.61 13.24
N PHE A 111 -0.63 -2.66 14.33
CA PHE A 111 -1.17 -2.64 15.69
C PHE A 111 -1.97 -1.38 15.98
N LEU A 112 -1.46 -0.21 15.60
CA LEU A 112 -2.14 1.07 15.83
C LEU A 112 -3.35 1.29 14.91
N SER A 113 -3.32 0.77 13.68
CA SER A 113 -4.43 0.94 12.73
C SER A 113 -5.57 -0.08 12.93
N TRP A 114 -5.30 -1.21 13.55
CA TRP A 114 -6.28 -2.27 13.75
C TRP A 114 -7.54 -1.84 14.52
N PRO A 115 -7.44 -1.10 15.66
CA PRO A 115 -8.62 -0.61 16.37
C PRO A 115 -9.51 0.32 15.53
N PHE A 116 -8.92 1.19 14.70
CA PHE A 116 -9.68 2.08 13.81
C PHE A 116 -10.51 1.29 12.80
N PHE A 117 -9.91 0.25 12.21
CA PHE A 117 -10.62 -0.63 11.29
C PHE A 117 -11.76 -1.37 11.98
N THR A 118 -11.48 -2.03 13.12
CA THR A 118 -12.48 -2.83 13.83
C THR A 118 -13.61 -1.98 14.39
N GLN A 119 -13.33 -0.79 14.90
CA GLN A 119 -14.33 0.16 15.38
C GLN A 119 -15.23 0.65 14.25
N ALA A 120 -14.66 1.07 13.12
CA ALA A 120 -15.42 1.52 11.96
C ALA A 120 -16.28 0.39 11.35
N LEU A 121 -15.77 -0.85 11.37
CA LEU A 121 -16.53 -2.02 10.91
C LEU A 121 -17.70 -2.32 11.85
N ALA A 122 -17.50 -2.27 13.17
CA ALA A 122 -18.53 -2.57 14.17
C ALA A 122 -19.61 -1.47 14.26
N SER A 123 -19.22 -0.20 14.12
CA SER A 123 -20.13 0.94 14.19
C SER A 123 -20.89 1.21 12.89
N GLY A 124 -20.40 0.71 11.75
CA GLY A 124 -20.91 1.07 10.43
C GLY A 124 -20.71 2.56 10.11
N GLU A 125 -19.67 3.18 10.66
CA GLU A 125 -19.42 4.62 10.55
C GLU A 125 -19.40 5.08 9.10
N MET A 126 -20.20 6.13 8.82
CA MET A 126 -20.28 6.79 7.53
C MET A 126 -19.43 8.07 7.54
N SER A 127 -19.08 8.54 6.36
CA SER A 127 -18.46 9.85 6.19
C SER A 127 -19.38 10.96 6.71
N GLN A 128 -18.77 12.03 7.22
CA GLN A 128 -19.52 13.21 7.68
C GLN A 128 -20.06 14.08 6.54
N ASN A 129 -19.62 13.82 5.32
CA ASN A 129 -20.11 14.52 4.14
C ASN A 129 -21.51 14.02 3.76
N ALA A 130 -22.37 14.91 3.31
CA ALA A 130 -23.70 14.55 2.83
C ALA A 130 -23.59 13.58 1.64
N GLY A 131 -24.20 12.39 1.76
CA GLY A 131 -24.10 11.33 0.76
C GLY A 131 -22.73 10.64 0.69
N GLY A 132 -21.92 10.76 1.75
CA GLY A 132 -20.60 10.13 1.83
C GLY A 132 -20.64 8.61 2.01
N LEU A 133 -19.48 7.97 1.90
CA LEU A 133 -19.31 6.52 1.90
C LEU A 133 -19.07 5.97 3.32
N ILE A 134 -19.26 4.65 3.45
CA ILE A 134 -18.90 3.91 4.66
C ILE A 134 -17.38 3.87 4.82
N ARG A 135 -16.85 4.11 6.02
CA ARG A 135 -15.41 4.35 6.25
C ARG A 135 -14.56 3.10 6.41
N TRP A 136 -15.11 1.98 6.89
CA TRP A 136 -14.31 0.80 7.20
C TRP A 136 -13.44 0.29 6.02
N PRO A 137 -13.83 0.39 4.72
CA PRO A 137 -12.96 -0.08 3.65
C PRO A 137 -11.67 0.73 3.54
N ALA A 138 -11.74 2.05 3.75
CA ALA A 138 -10.56 2.91 3.75
C ALA A 138 -9.62 2.59 4.92
N TYR A 139 -10.18 2.38 6.11
CA TYR A 139 -9.39 1.99 7.28
C TYR A 139 -8.78 0.60 7.17
N ALA A 140 -9.45 -0.36 6.48
CA ALA A 140 -8.92 -1.69 6.22
C ALA A 140 -7.66 -1.67 5.32
N LEU A 141 -7.53 -0.68 4.43
CA LEU A 141 -6.37 -0.55 3.55
C LEU A 141 -5.07 -0.34 4.32
N ILE A 142 -5.11 0.31 5.49
CA ILE A 142 -3.91 0.61 6.27
C ILE A 142 -3.26 -0.67 6.81
N PRO A 143 -3.93 -1.49 7.65
CA PRO A 143 -3.32 -2.72 8.14
C PRO A 143 -3.04 -3.72 7.02
N ALA A 144 -3.88 -3.79 5.97
CA ALA A 144 -3.65 -4.66 4.83
C ALA A 144 -2.40 -4.28 4.03
N GLY A 145 -2.19 -2.99 3.78
CA GLY A 145 -1.01 -2.48 3.08
C GLY A 145 0.28 -2.74 3.85
N PHE A 146 0.29 -2.46 5.16
CA PHE A 146 1.45 -2.75 6.01
C PHE A 146 1.70 -4.25 6.18
N ALA A 147 0.66 -5.09 6.18
CA ALA A 147 0.84 -6.55 6.19
C ALA A 147 1.49 -7.05 4.89
N LEU A 148 1.08 -6.53 3.72
CA LEU A 148 1.72 -6.84 2.43
C LEU A 148 3.18 -6.37 2.39
N LEU A 149 3.46 -5.18 2.91
CA LEU A 149 4.82 -4.64 2.98
C LEU A 149 5.69 -5.46 3.94
N LEU A 150 5.14 -5.89 5.09
CA LEU A 150 5.82 -6.74 6.05
C LEU A 150 6.17 -8.11 5.45
N MET A 151 5.22 -8.75 4.76
CA MET A 151 5.48 -10.00 4.05
C MET A 151 6.60 -9.83 3.02
N GLN A 152 6.59 -8.74 2.25
CA GLN A 152 7.64 -8.48 1.27
C GLN A 152 9.00 -8.19 1.94
N ALA A 153 9.03 -7.50 3.08
CA ALA A 153 10.25 -7.29 3.87
C ALA A 153 10.88 -8.63 4.30
N VAL A 154 10.06 -9.57 4.77
CA VAL A 154 10.52 -10.94 5.12
C VAL A 154 11.03 -11.66 3.88
N SER A 155 10.36 -11.57 2.73
CA SER A 155 10.82 -12.17 1.47
C SER A 155 12.19 -11.63 1.05
N GLU A 156 12.42 -10.32 1.17
CA GLU A 156 13.72 -9.70 0.85
C GLU A 156 14.84 -10.16 1.80
N LEU A 157 14.55 -10.34 3.11
CA LEU A 157 15.52 -10.90 4.05
C LEU A 157 15.93 -12.34 3.71
N ILE A 158 14.98 -13.17 3.25
CA ILE A 158 15.27 -14.55 2.86
C ILE A 158 16.20 -14.60 1.62
N LYS A 159 16.12 -13.61 0.76
CA LYS A 159 16.93 -13.53 -0.49
C LYS A 159 18.34 -12.97 -0.30
N ARG A 160 18.63 -12.34 0.83
CA ARG A 160 19.93 -11.72 1.16
C ARG A 160 20.78 -12.55 2.08
#